data_367c2e6347cdbd863b7cf89274933ca6
#
_entry.id   367c2e6347cdbd863b7cf89274933ca6
#
_cell.length_a   1.000
_cell.length_b   1.000
_cell.length_c   1.000
_cell.angle_alpha   90.00
_cell.angle_beta   90.00
_cell.angle_gamma   90.00
#
_symmetry.space_group_name_H-M   'P 1'
#
loop_
_entity.id
_entity.type
_entity.pdbx_description
1 polymer ?
#
loop_
_entity_poly.entity_id
_entity_poly.type
_entity_poly.pdbx_seq_one_letter_code
_entity_poly.pdbx_strand_id
1 'polypeptide(L)'
;MSLMVRSIATAVLSLTFAGSAHAQAPLVEKNVSMRMALMIIEGTLEQCTKDGYKVSVVVVDKAGVVAASVRGDGTNPHTMEFGRLKAYTARTRGQTSLEFKNLTDKPETAYLRQIPNVVAVGGGVPIKAGDEVIGAVGVSGAPGGEKDEVCAMAGIAKVADSLK
;
A
#
# COMPACT_ATOMS: atom_id res chain seq x y z
N MET A 1 -61.81 4.91 -67.11
CA MET A 1 -60.43 4.55 -67.01
C MET A 1 -59.96 5.01 -65.65
N SER A 2 -59.97 4.07 -64.63
CA SER A 2 -59.76 4.39 -63.23
C SER A 2 -58.36 3.92 -62.84
N LEU A 3 -57.46 4.85 -62.46
CA LEU A 3 -56.13 4.54 -61.93
C LEU A 3 -56.22 4.26 -60.43
N MET A 4 -56.00 2.99 -60.07
CA MET A 4 -55.79 2.60 -58.66
C MET A 4 -54.37 2.95 -58.26
N VAL A 5 -54.18 3.91 -57.34
CA VAL A 5 -52.93 4.18 -56.66
C VAL A 5 -52.80 3.22 -55.46
N ARG A 6 -51.85 2.29 -55.52
CA ARG A 6 -51.53 1.40 -54.39
C ARG A 6 -50.49 2.10 -53.50
N SER A 7 -50.90 2.52 -52.33
CA SER A 7 -49.98 2.99 -51.24
C SER A 7 -49.23 1.82 -50.62
N ILE A 8 -47.97 1.78 -50.79
CA ILE A 8 -47.07 0.83 -50.08
C ILE A 8 -46.65 1.49 -48.76
N ALA A 9 -47.21 0.97 -47.66
CA ALA A 9 -46.79 1.38 -46.31
C ALA A 9 -45.52 0.63 -45.94
N THR A 10 -44.38 1.33 -45.87
CA THR A 10 -43.11 0.81 -45.43
C THR A 10 -43.07 0.85 -43.89
N ALA A 11 -43.25 -0.30 -43.22
CA ALA A 11 -43.09 -0.42 -41.77
C ALA A 11 -41.58 -0.44 -41.42
N VAL A 12 -41.06 0.63 -40.83
CA VAL A 12 -39.71 0.70 -40.28
C VAL A 12 -39.71 0.02 -38.93
N LEU A 13 -39.15 -1.19 -38.84
CA LEU A 13 -38.98 -1.96 -37.60
C LEU A 13 -37.74 -1.41 -36.88
N SER A 14 -37.97 -0.54 -35.89
CA SER A 14 -36.87 0.00 -35.04
C SER A 14 -36.47 -1.08 -34.02
N LEU A 15 -35.33 -1.77 -34.26
CA LEU A 15 -34.71 -2.64 -33.28
C LEU A 15 -34.03 -1.76 -32.20
N THR A 16 -34.72 -1.62 -31.05
CA THR A 16 -34.06 -1.04 -29.85
C THR A 16 -33.16 -2.10 -29.23
N PHE A 17 -31.84 -1.96 -29.41
CA PHE A 17 -30.84 -2.70 -28.63
C PHE A 17 -30.88 -2.18 -27.18
N ALA A 18 -31.65 -2.83 -26.32
CA ALA A 18 -31.53 -2.67 -24.88
C ALA A 18 -30.22 -3.35 -24.44
N GLY A 19 -29.11 -2.64 -24.53
CA GLY A 19 -27.86 -3.08 -23.93
C GLY A 19 -28.03 -3.16 -22.42
N SER A 20 -28.00 -4.37 -21.87
CA SER A 20 -27.98 -4.58 -20.42
C SER A 20 -26.69 -3.98 -19.87
N ALA A 21 -26.76 -2.79 -19.26
CA ALA A 21 -25.69 -2.22 -18.47
C ALA A 21 -25.49 -3.11 -17.22
N HIS A 22 -24.61 -4.10 -17.34
CA HIS A 22 -24.20 -4.88 -16.16
C HIS A 22 -23.34 -3.95 -15.29
N ALA A 23 -23.92 -3.44 -14.20
CA ALA A 23 -23.14 -2.80 -13.16
C ALA A 23 -22.16 -3.84 -12.61
N GLN A 24 -20.85 -3.51 -12.62
CA GLN A 24 -19.84 -4.38 -12.04
C GLN A 24 -20.11 -4.53 -10.52
N ALA A 25 -19.95 -5.75 -10.01
CA ALA A 25 -20.01 -5.99 -8.58
C ALA A 25 -18.89 -5.19 -7.87
N PRO A 26 -19.12 -4.76 -6.61
CA PRO A 26 -18.06 -4.12 -5.81
C PRO A 26 -16.81 -5.00 -5.75
N LEU A 27 -15.63 -4.39 -5.86
CA LEU A 27 -14.36 -5.09 -5.67
C LEU A 27 -14.21 -5.47 -4.19
N VAL A 28 -13.97 -6.76 -3.93
CA VAL A 28 -13.61 -7.26 -2.60
C VAL A 28 -12.12 -7.57 -2.58
N GLU A 29 -11.37 -6.91 -1.70
CA GLU A 29 -9.93 -7.09 -1.59
C GLU A 29 -9.46 -7.17 -0.14
N LYS A 30 -8.35 -7.88 0.08
CA LYS A 30 -7.68 -7.90 1.39
C LYS A 30 -7.00 -6.55 1.64
N ASN A 31 -7.11 -6.05 2.85
CA ASN A 31 -6.50 -4.79 3.25
C ASN A 31 -6.10 -4.82 4.73
N VAL A 32 -5.16 -3.96 5.13
CA VAL A 32 -4.81 -3.77 6.54
C VAL A 32 -5.98 -3.09 7.25
N SER A 33 -6.51 -3.74 8.30
CA SER A 33 -7.49 -3.10 9.16
C SER A 33 -6.81 -2.14 10.14
N MET A 34 -7.56 -1.14 10.63
CA MET A 34 -7.08 -0.22 11.66
C MET A 34 -6.56 -0.98 12.90
N ARG A 35 -7.28 -2.01 13.37
CA ARG A 35 -6.85 -2.78 14.53
C ARG A 35 -5.54 -3.52 14.27
N MET A 36 -5.38 -4.13 13.10
CA MET A 36 -4.12 -4.76 12.69
C MET A 36 -2.98 -3.73 12.66
N ALA A 37 -3.21 -2.55 12.09
CA ALA A 37 -2.22 -1.47 12.05
C ALA A 37 -1.77 -1.04 13.46
N LEU A 38 -2.68 -0.91 14.40
CA LEU A 38 -2.36 -0.55 15.79
C LEU A 38 -1.55 -1.65 16.49
N MET A 39 -1.87 -2.93 16.28
CA MET A 39 -1.10 -4.06 16.84
C MET A 39 0.32 -4.12 16.27
N ILE A 40 0.48 -3.84 14.97
CA ILE A 40 1.80 -3.75 14.33
C ILE A 40 2.60 -2.59 14.93
N ILE A 41 1.99 -1.42 15.10
CA ILE A 41 2.65 -0.26 15.72
C ILE A 41 3.11 -0.58 17.13
N GLU A 42 2.25 -1.17 17.96
CA GLU A 42 2.57 -1.55 19.33
C GLU A 42 3.78 -2.49 19.39
N GLY A 43 3.76 -3.59 18.63
CA GLY A 43 4.87 -4.55 18.61
C GLY A 43 6.17 -3.95 18.03
N THR A 44 6.06 -3.02 17.07
CA THR A 44 7.21 -2.29 16.54
C THR A 44 7.84 -1.39 17.61
N LEU A 45 7.02 -0.62 18.33
CA LEU A 45 7.46 0.27 19.41
C LEU A 45 8.09 -0.53 20.57
N GLU A 46 7.47 -1.67 20.98
CA GLU A 46 8.01 -2.57 21.99
C GLU A 46 9.44 -3.01 21.62
N GLN A 47 9.64 -3.50 20.39
CA GLN A 47 10.95 -3.96 19.95
C GLN A 47 11.97 -2.83 19.91
N CYS A 48 11.64 -1.70 19.27
CA CYS A 48 12.56 -0.58 19.18
C CYS A 48 12.90 0.02 20.56
N THR A 49 11.94 0.10 21.49
CA THR A 49 12.17 0.56 22.87
C THR A 49 13.10 -0.39 23.62
N LYS A 50 12.90 -1.70 23.48
CA LYS A 50 13.78 -2.73 24.06
C LYS A 50 15.22 -2.58 23.56
N ASP A 51 15.39 -2.22 22.29
CA ASP A 51 16.70 -2.01 21.68
C ASP A 51 17.27 -0.60 21.96
N GLY A 52 16.55 0.23 22.72
CA GLY A 52 17.00 1.57 23.14
C GLY A 52 16.78 2.66 22.07
N TYR A 53 15.95 2.39 21.06
CA TYR A 53 15.69 3.34 19.97
C TYR A 53 14.39 4.12 20.17
N LYS A 54 14.44 5.41 19.80
CA LYS A 54 13.26 6.29 19.74
C LYS A 54 12.83 6.43 18.29
N VAL A 55 11.66 5.88 17.94
CA VAL A 55 11.21 5.80 16.56
C VAL A 55 9.79 6.34 16.39
N SER A 56 9.49 6.75 15.17
CA SER A 56 8.13 6.92 14.66
C SER A 56 7.76 5.73 13.80
N VAL A 57 6.50 5.31 13.86
CA VAL A 57 5.96 4.16 13.12
C VAL A 57 4.76 4.61 12.30
N VAL A 58 4.73 4.25 11.03
CA VAL A 58 3.61 4.54 10.12
C VAL A 58 3.20 3.25 9.42
N VAL A 59 1.93 2.91 9.46
CA VAL A 59 1.35 1.81 8.68
C VAL A 59 0.50 2.40 7.57
N VAL A 60 0.78 1.97 6.34
CA VAL A 60 -0.05 2.30 5.18
C VAL A 60 -0.85 1.08 4.73
N ASP A 61 -2.02 1.33 4.18
CA ASP A 61 -2.92 0.34 3.63
C ASP A 61 -2.52 -0.11 2.21
N LYS A 62 -3.36 -0.91 1.58
CA LYS A 62 -3.14 -1.42 0.22
C LYS A 62 -3.05 -0.29 -0.83
N ALA A 63 -3.74 0.83 -0.62
CA ALA A 63 -3.68 2.00 -1.48
C ALA A 63 -2.44 2.90 -1.21
N GLY A 64 -1.64 2.59 -0.18
CA GLY A 64 -0.51 3.42 0.24
C GLY A 64 -0.92 4.63 1.09
N VAL A 65 -2.17 4.65 1.57
CA VAL A 65 -2.70 5.68 2.45
C VAL A 65 -2.43 5.31 3.91
N VAL A 66 -2.15 6.29 4.76
CA VAL A 66 -1.88 6.05 6.17
C VAL A 66 -3.12 5.49 6.87
N ALA A 67 -3.03 4.26 7.37
CA ALA A 67 -4.05 3.60 8.16
C ALA A 67 -3.92 3.95 9.65
N ALA A 68 -2.68 4.01 10.16
CA ALA A 68 -2.37 4.46 11.51
C ALA A 68 -0.91 4.93 11.60
N SER A 69 -0.61 5.81 12.55
CA SER A 69 0.76 6.27 12.80
C SER A 69 0.94 6.74 14.23
N VAL A 70 2.16 6.56 14.77
CA VAL A 70 2.54 7.06 16.08
C VAL A 70 3.94 7.66 16.01
N ARG A 71 4.10 8.84 16.60
CA ARG A 71 5.39 9.46 16.84
C ARG A 71 5.83 9.14 18.26
N GLY A 72 6.94 8.41 18.42
CA GLY A 72 7.53 8.13 19.72
C GLY A 72 8.11 9.38 20.36
N ASP A 73 8.14 9.41 21.69
CA ASP A 73 8.67 10.53 22.46
C ASP A 73 10.16 10.74 22.16
N GLY A 74 10.53 12.02 21.96
CA GLY A 74 11.92 12.41 21.73
C GLY A 74 12.50 11.98 20.37
N THR A 75 11.65 11.60 19.39
CA THR A 75 12.09 11.37 18.01
C THR A 75 12.34 12.68 17.28
N ASN A 76 13.21 12.65 16.27
CA ASN A 76 13.49 13.80 15.43
C ASN A 76 12.25 14.21 14.59
N PRO A 77 12.10 15.50 14.22
CA PRO A 77 10.92 15.98 13.50
C PRO A 77 10.62 15.27 12.18
N HIS A 78 11.64 14.84 11.44
CA HIS A 78 11.49 14.21 10.12
C HIS A 78 11.00 12.76 10.18
N THR A 79 11.06 12.09 11.35
CA THR A 79 10.85 10.64 11.45
C THR A 79 9.44 10.18 11.06
N MET A 80 8.40 10.99 11.31
CA MET A 80 7.04 10.67 10.89
C MET A 80 6.92 10.61 9.37
N GLU A 81 7.39 11.64 8.68
CA GLU A 81 7.31 11.69 7.22
C GLU A 81 8.24 10.64 6.59
N PHE A 82 9.43 10.45 7.15
CA PHE A 82 10.35 9.43 6.64
C PHE A 82 9.80 8.00 6.85
N GLY A 83 9.14 7.73 7.97
CA GLY A 83 8.42 6.48 8.20
C GLY A 83 7.33 6.25 7.14
N ARG A 84 6.55 7.29 6.83
CA ARG A 84 5.53 7.24 5.76
C ARG A 84 6.15 6.91 4.39
N LEU A 85 7.23 7.59 4.02
CA LEU A 85 7.92 7.35 2.74
C LEU A 85 8.51 5.94 2.65
N LYS A 86 9.10 5.43 3.75
CA LYS A 86 9.60 4.04 3.82
C LYS A 86 8.47 3.01 3.68
N ALA A 87 7.34 3.22 4.39
CA ALA A 87 6.15 2.37 4.25
C ALA A 87 5.62 2.40 2.82
N TYR A 88 5.46 3.59 2.24
CA TYR A 88 5.00 3.76 0.87
C TYR A 88 5.92 3.06 -0.15
N THR A 89 7.24 3.18 0.04
CA THR A 89 8.23 2.49 -0.79
C THR A 89 8.05 0.98 -0.72
N ALA A 90 7.95 0.41 0.48
CA ALA A 90 7.77 -1.03 0.67
C ALA A 90 6.43 -1.52 0.07
N ARG A 91 5.33 -0.75 0.27
CA ARG A 91 4.03 -1.06 -0.33
C ARG A 91 4.08 -1.05 -1.86
N THR A 92 4.69 -0.01 -2.45
CA THR A 92 4.77 0.19 -3.89
C THR A 92 5.63 -0.86 -4.57
N ARG A 93 6.74 -1.26 -3.93
CA ARG A 93 7.71 -2.18 -4.50
C ARG A 93 7.45 -3.65 -4.17
N GLY A 94 6.62 -3.96 -3.17
CA GLY A 94 6.36 -5.31 -2.70
C GLY A 94 7.56 -6.00 -2.04
N GLN A 95 8.60 -5.22 -1.71
CA GLN A 95 9.85 -5.63 -1.09
C GLN A 95 10.24 -4.63 -0.01
N THR A 96 11.23 -4.93 0.84
CA THR A 96 11.65 -3.97 1.86
C THR A 96 12.28 -2.73 1.22
N SER A 97 12.22 -1.60 1.93
CA SER A 97 12.86 -0.38 1.43
C SER A 97 14.38 -0.45 1.47
N LEU A 98 14.98 -1.37 2.25
CA LEU A 98 16.40 -1.69 2.21
C LEU A 98 16.77 -2.48 0.94
N GLU A 99 15.96 -3.45 0.54
CA GLU A 99 16.12 -4.15 -0.74
C GLU A 99 16.01 -3.18 -1.92
N PHE A 100 15.06 -2.23 -1.85
CA PHE A 100 14.95 -1.17 -2.85
C PHE A 100 16.19 -0.27 -2.88
N LYS A 101 16.75 0.10 -1.71
CA LYS A 101 18.02 0.82 -1.64
C LYS A 101 19.13 0.03 -2.34
N ASN A 102 19.33 -1.23 -1.96
CA ASN A 102 20.38 -2.09 -2.51
C ASN A 102 20.24 -2.29 -4.04
N LEU A 103 18.99 -2.41 -4.52
CA LEU A 103 18.69 -2.47 -5.94
C LEU A 103 19.13 -1.18 -6.64
N THR A 104 18.79 -0.02 -6.07
CA THR A 104 18.99 1.29 -6.70
C THR A 104 20.37 1.92 -6.42
N ASP A 105 21.23 1.26 -5.65
CA ASP A 105 22.65 1.61 -5.56
C ASP A 105 23.41 1.25 -6.85
N LYS A 106 22.80 0.39 -7.69
CA LYS A 106 23.35 0.04 -9.01
C LYS A 106 23.00 1.13 -10.04
N PRO A 107 23.95 1.57 -10.87
CA PRO A 107 23.71 2.63 -11.86
C PRO A 107 22.53 2.35 -12.79
N GLU A 108 22.34 1.08 -13.19
CA GLU A 108 21.29 0.67 -14.14
C GLU A 108 19.88 0.84 -13.59
N THR A 109 19.73 0.88 -12.28
CA THR A 109 18.41 0.96 -11.59
C THR A 109 18.25 2.23 -10.75
N ALA A 110 19.28 3.09 -10.70
CA ALA A 110 19.28 4.33 -9.91
C ALA A 110 18.11 5.27 -10.28
N TYR A 111 17.67 5.26 -11.53
CA TYR A 111 16.54 6.08 -12.02
C TYR A 111 15.23 5.79 -11.26
N LEU A 112 15.06 4.60 -10.67
CA LEU A 112 13.86 4.25 -9.89
C LEU A 112 13.69 5.13 -8.65
N ARG A 113 14.74 5.81 -8.18
CA ARG A 113 14.67 6.80 -7.09
C ARG A 113 13.91 8.07 -7.48
N GLN A 114 13.62 8.27 -8.77
CA GLN A 114 12.84 9.41 -9.27
C GLN A 114 11.32 9.20 -9.16
N ILE A 115 10.88 7.98 -8.80
CA ILE A 115 9.45 7.73 -8.57
C ILE A 115 9.00 8.59 -7.38
N PRO A 116 7.93 9.38 -7.53
CA PRO A 116 7.45 10.24 -6.43
C PRO A 116 7.12 9.45 -5.16
N ASN A 117 7.46 10.01 -4.01
CA ASN A 117 7.21 9.44 -2.69
C ASN A 117 7.95 8.14 -2.35
N VAL A 118 8.90 7.68 -3.17
CA VAL A 118 9.77 6.58 -2.77
C VAL A 118 11.08 7.10 -2.18
N VAL A 119 11.65 6.34 -1.25
CA VAL A 119 12.96 6.63 -0.64
C VAL A 119 13.82 5.36 -0.62
N ALA A 120 15.09 5.52 -0.98
CA ALA A 120 16.08 4.44 -0.97
C ALA A 120 16.79 4.36 0.40
N VAL A 121 16.02 4.12 1.45
CA VAL A 121 16.50 4.02 2.84
C VAL A 121 15.73 2.89 3.52
N GLY A 122 16.42 1.96 4.21
CA GLY A 122 15.80 0.85 4.94
C GLY A 122 14.85 1.30 6.05
N GLY A 123 13.97 0.41 6.49
CA GLY A 123 12.99 0.63 7.56
C GLY A 123 11.54 0.49 7.12
N GLY A 124 11.27 0.25 5.84
CA GLY A 124 9.96 -0.08 5.31
C GLY A 124 9.82 -1.56 5.02
N VAL A 125 8.78 -2.22 5.54
CA VAL A 125 8.53 -3.66 5.36
C VAL A 125 7.11 -3.88 4.85
N PRO A 126 6.90 -4.65 3.76
CA PRO A 126 5.56 -4.93 3.26
C PRO A 126 4.81 -5.88 4.20
N ILE A 127 3.51 -5.64 4.39
CA ILE A 127 2.60 -6.54 5.11
C ILE A 127 1.94 -7.42 4.05
N LYS A 128 2.16 -8.75 4.16
CA LYS A 128 1.65 -9.73 3.19
C LYS A 128 0.64 -10.67 3.85
N ALA A 129 -0.47 -10.94 3.14
CA ALA A 129 -1.42 -11.99 3.49
C ALA A 129 -1.35 -13.07 2.40
N GLY A 130 -0.62 -14.17 2.69
CA GLY A 130 -0.12 -15.08 1.66
C GLY A 130 0.86 -14.34 0.75
N ASP A 131 0.64 -14.40 -0.56
CA ASP A 131 1.49 -13.72 -1.56
C ASP A 131 1.05 -12.27 -1.83
N GLU A 132 -0.10 -11.84 -1.30
CA GLU A 132 -0.66 -10.53 -1.57
C GLU A 132 -0.14 -9.47 -0.60
N VAL A 133 0.41 -8.36 -1.12
CA VAL A 133 0.78 -7.20 -0.32
C VAL A 133 -0.46 -6.38 -0.01
N ILE A 134 -0.89 -6.39 1.25
CA ILE A 134 -2.10 -5.72 1.75
C ILE A 134 -1.82 -4.37 2.40
N GLY A 135 -0.55 -4.01 2.57
CA GLY A 135 -0.10 -2.76 3.18
C GLY A 135 1.39 -2.79 3.42
N ALA A 136 1.89 -1.85 4.22
CA ALA A 136 3.28 -1.84 4.67
C ALA A 136 3.42 -1.05 5.99
N VAL A 137 4.47 -1.35 6.75
CA VAL A 137 4.90 -0.56 7.90
C VAL A 137 6.24 0.11 7.60
N GLY A 138 6.39 1.35 8.04
CA GLY A 138 7.64 2.10 7.96
C GLY A 138 8.04 2.64 9.32
N VAL A 139 9.30 2.43 9.65
CA VAL A 139 9.91 2.84 10.92
C VAL A 139 11.04 3.82 10.63
N SER A 140 11.17 4.84 11.45
CA SER A 140 12.26 5.80 11.32
C SER A 140 12.67 6.32 12.69
N GLY A 141 13.98 6.32 12.96
CA GLY A 141 14.56 6.85 14.19
C GLY A 141 15.69 6.01 14.78
N ALA A 142 15.79 4.73 14.44
CA ALA A 142 16.93 3.92 14.82
C ALA A 142 18.22 4.38 14.08
N PRO A 143 19.40 4.08 14.61
CA PRO A 143 20.67 4.46 13.99
C PRO A 143 21.03 3.51 12.84
N GLY A 144 20.19 3.51 11.77
CA GLY A 144 20.35 2.68 10.59
C GLY A 144 19.03 2.05 10.16
N GLY A 145 18.77 2.05 8.85
CA GLY A 145 17.50 1.55 8.28
C GLY A 145 17.29 0.05 8.50
N GLU A 146 18.38 -0.72 8.59
CA GLU A 146 18.34 -2.15 8.91
C GLU A 146 17.79 -2.41 10.33
N LYS A 147 18.07 -1.52 11.29
CA LYS A 147 17.55 -1.60 12.65
C LYS A 147 16.07 -1.20 12.71
N ASP A 148 15.69 -0.19 11.92
CA ASP A 148 14.29 0.16 11.71
C ASP A 148 13.50 -1.05 11.15
N GLU A 149 14.06 -1.82 10.18
CA GLU A 149 13.41 -3.01 9.62
C GLU A 149 13.23 -4.14 10.64
N VAL A 150 14.21 -4.37 11.52
CA VAL A 150 14.08 -5.36 12.60
C VAL A 150 12.88 -5.05 13.47
N CYS A 151 12.70 -3.80 13.88
CA CYS A 151 11.54 -3.36 14.65
C CYS A 151 10.23 -3.56 13.85
N ALA A 152 10.22 -3.20 12.56
CA ALA A 152 9.07 -3.35 11.69
C ALA A 152 8.62 -4.82 11.57
N MET A 153 9.59 -5.74 11.38
CA MET A 153 9.33 -7.18 11.30
C MET A 153 8.76 -7.72 12.62
N ALA A 154 9.27 -7.28 13.76
CA ALA A 154 8.72 -7.65 15.06
C ALA A 154 7.26 -7.21 15.24
N GLY A 155 6.91 -6.02 14.74
CA GLY A 155 5.53 -5.55 14.71
C GLY A 155 4.63 -6.43 13.85
N ILE A 156 5.04 -6.76 12.62
CA ILE A 156 4.27 -7.64 11.73
C ILE A 156 4.07 -9.03 12.36
N ALA A 157 5.06 -9.54 13.09
CA ALA A 157 4.97 -10.84 13.76
C ALA A 157 3.83 -10.90 14.80
N LYS A 158 3.41 -9.78 15.40
CA LYS A 158 2.26 -9.72 16.33
C LYS A 158 0.92 -10.09 15.66
N VAL A 159 0.83 -9.98 14.35
CA VAL A 159 -0.39 -10.25 13.58
C VAL A 159 -0.25 -11.44 12.62
N ALA A 160 0.83 -12.21 12.72
CA ALA A 160 1.18 -13.28 11.78
C ALA A 160 0.04 -14.31 11.56
N ASP A 161 -0.72 -14.65 12.61
CA ASP A 161 -1.84 -15.59 12.50
C ASP A 161 -3.01 -15.05 11.65
N SER A 162 -3.15 -13.74 11.58
CA SER A 162 -4.18 -13.08 10.76
C SER A 162 -3.74 -12.87 9.30
N LEU A 163 -2.50 -13.22 8.95
CA LEU A 163 -1.90 -13.02 7.62
C LEU A 163 -1.81 -14.33 6.80
N LYS A 164 -2.35 -15.41 7.32
CA LYS A 164 -2.38 -16.75 6.67
C LYS A 164 -3.44 -16.88 5.60
#